data_fd63773662ab393e1db83247578f02f3
#
_entry.id   fd63773662ab393e1db83247578f02f3
#
_cell.length_a   1.000
_cell.length_b   1.000
_cell.length_c   1.000
_cell.angle_alpha   90.00
_cell.angle_beta   90.00
_cell.angle_gamma   90.00
#
_symmetry.space_group_name_H-M   'P 1'
#
loop_
_entity.id
_entity.type
_entity.pdbx_description
1 polymer ?
#
loop_
_entity_poly.entity_id
_entity_poly.type
_entity_poly.pdbx_seq_one_letter_code
_entity_poly.pdbx_strand_id
1 'polypeptide(L)'
;MYLNDSASSSSSSDGAWCPEFHPTRAEFQSFATYIRTVVEPQCASIGICKIIPPRNWFSRSYDVSDLNYQVSAPVSQHVAGKKGIFNVDLVERKTMSPLEFKTMTEAATDQEPEDTGDPLEVERKFWKGLRGTMDPPVYGADIVGSLFGETDTTSWNLNGLNTILRKIDLPGITQAMLYFGMWRAMFAFHTEDMDLYSINYVHTGKPKFWYGVPPDAAPQLERAAQSMFPEKFHECHQFLRHKTSLISPARLREFGVPFYRAYQKPGEFVITFPATYHQGFNLGFNVAEAVNFATLHWIPYGLRAKVCKCLPDSVRIDMDSFLTKLFEEPQCSPEVLGEDPWIFSCKCNKYCSSNSPQVIVEEQWFECSTCKIWAHVRCIHPNLADTAADNLPQSLLCHRCVSGEAGKKPRTLSSGGVGRRSGTASKSGSHKRKKEAMVHSKKKQAKVPTSAVMLSPLKKKKVTSKVTQARATTRTNATEDGAAVRKYLKVKGSTIRFEDIEAKVVAVEGKFIRVHYKGESTNDDEWLSVTSRELRRRIIAVEPPLLKSKD
;
A
#
# COMPACT_ATOMS: atom_id res chain seq x y z
N MET A 1 -1.62 -12.66 26.92
CA MET A 1 -2.06 -14.06 26.95
C MET A 1 -3.47 -14.10 27.50
N TYR A 2 -4.47 -13.99 26.66
CA TYR A 2 -5.88 -14.40 26.85
C TYR A 2 -6.48 -14.48 25.44
N LEU A 3 -6.32 -15.64 24.83
CA LEU A 3 -7.11 -16.04 23.67
C LEU A 3 -8.41 -16.58 24.21
N ASN A 4 -9.52 -15.93 23.95
CA ASN A 4 -10.83 -16.54 24.09
C ASN A 4 -11.09 -17.43 22.87
N ASP A 5 -10.91 -18.72 23.05
CA ASP A 5 -11.41 -19.77 22.17
C ASP A 5 -12.94 -19.79 22.23
N SER A 6 -13.57 -19.27 21.19
CA SER A 6 -14.87 -19.72 20.70
C SER A 6 -15.10 -19.19 19.28
N ALA A 7 -14.37 -19.74 18.33
CA ALA A 7 -14.68 -19.58 16.91
C ALA A 7 -15.53 -20.75 16.45
N SER A 8 -16.85 -20.65 16.59
CA SER A 8 -17.79 -21.42 15.80
C SER A 8 -17.88 -20.78 14.41
N SER A 9 -17.57 -21.54 13.41
CA SER A 9 -17.58 -21.24 11.98
C SER A 9 -18.95 -20.77 11.50
N SER A 10 -19.08 -19.47 11.29
CA SER A 10 -19.92 -18.84 10.26
C SER A 10 -19.46 -17.39 10.13
N SER A 11 -18.55 -17.14 9.21
CA SER A 11 -17.90 -15.84 8.98
C SER A 11 -18.86 -14.88 8.32
N SER A 12 -19.56 -14.07 9.06
CA SER A 12 -20.04 -12.82 8.54
C SER A 12 -19.11 -11.70 9.02
N SER A 13 -18.15 -11.31 8.16
CA SER A 13 -17.34 -10.09 8.31
C SER A 13 -18.18 -8.81 8.18
N ASP A 14 -19.47 -8.92 8.45
CA ASP A 14 -20.50 -7.92 8.18
C ASP A 14 -20.48 -6.83 9.25
N GLY A 15 -19.49 -5.96 9.14
CA GLY A 15 -19.30 -4.82 10.02
C GLY A 15 -18.61 -5.16 11.34
N ALA A 16 -17.72 -6.13 11.34
CA ALA A 16 -16.82 -6.42 12.44
C ALA A 16 -15.85 -5.25 12.70
N TRP A 17 -15.26 -5.20 13.89
CA TRP A 17 -14.15 -4.30 14.17
C TRP A 17 -12.87 -4.80 13.49
N CYS A 18 -12.05 -3.88 12.99
CA CYS A 18 -10.75 -4.22 12.44
C CYS A 18 -9.83 -4.75 13.55
N PRO A 19 -8.79 -5.52 13.21
CA PRO A 19 -7.76 -5.92 14.15
C PRO A 19 -7.08 -4.71 14.80
N GLU A 20 -6.80 -4.83 16.09
CA GLU A 20 -6.05 -3.84 16.87
C GLU A 20 -4.73 -4.45 17.34
N PHE A 21 -3.64 -3.72 17.11
CA PHE A 21 -2.29 -4.12 17.49
C PHE A 21 -1.79 -3.25 18.64
N HIS A 22 -1.17 -3.89 19.62
CA HIS A 22 -0.58 -3.25 20.81
C HIS A 22 0.92 -3.60 20.87
N PRO A 23 1.77 -3.02 20.01
CA PRO A 23 3.19 -3.34 20.01
C PRO A 23 3.84 -3.02 21.35
N THR A 24 4.75 -3.86 21.77
CA THR A 24 5.69 -3.55 22.84
C THR A 24 6.62 -2.41 22.40
N ARG A 25 7.36 -1.81 23.35
CA ARG A 25 8.36 -0.79 23.01
C ARG A 25 9.46 -1.32 22.06
N ALA A 26 9.82 -2.59 22.19
CA ALA A 26 10.83 -3.23 21.34
C ALA A 26 10.30 -3.42 19.91
N GLU A 27 9.11 -3.96 19.74
CA GLU A 27 8.47 -4.12 18.43
C GLU A 27 8.20 -2.77 17.74
N PHE A 28 7.91 -1.73 18.51
CA PHE A 28 7.65 -0.38 18.01
C PHE A 28 8.92 0.38 17.57
N GLN A 29 10.11 -0.17 17.77
CA GLN A 29 11.38 0.46 17.36
C GLN A 29 11.49 0.62 15.84
N SER A 30 10.98 -0.34 15.06
CA SER A 30 11.08 -0.34 13.62
C SER A 30 9.70 -0.44 12.96
N PHE A 31 9.27 0.65 12.33
CA PHE A 31 8.05 0.68 11.53
C PHE A 31 8.06 -0.40 10.44
N ALA A 32 9.11 -0.40 9.62
CA ALA A 32 9.20 -1.30 8.46
C ALA A 32 9.16 -2.78 8.88
N THR A 33 9.92 -3.15 9.90
CA THR A 33 9.93 -4.51 10.41
C THR A 33 8.57 -4.90 10.98
N TYR A 34 7.98 -4.06 11.84
CA TYR A 34 6.70 -4.37 12.46
C TYR A 34 5.57 -4.54 11.44
N ILE A 35 5.49 -3.63 10.46
CA ILE A 35 4.50 -3.76 9.39
C ILE A 35 4.70 -5.06 8.62
N ARG A 36 5.91 -5.34 8.18
CA ARG A 36 6.22 -6.51 7.36
C ARG A 36 6.02 -7.84 8.08
N THR A 37 6.43 -7.95 9.34
CA THR A 37 6.49 -9.24 10.04
C THR A 37 5.27 -9.53 10.90
N VAL A 38 4.55 -8.50 11.35
CA VAL A 38 3.42 -8.66 12.27
C VAL A 38 2.10 -8.24 11.62
N VAL A 39 2.04 -7.04 11.05
CA VAL A 39 0.78 -6.45 10.60
C VAL A 39 0.34 -7.00 9.23
N GLU A 40 1.22 -7.01 8.24
CA GLU A 40 0.89 -7.52 6.90
C GLU A 40 0.39 -8.96 6.89
N PRO A 41 1.06 -9.94 7.54
CA PRO A 41 0.61 -11.33 7.51
C PRO A 41 -0.80 -11.54 8.08
N GLN A 42 -1.22 -10.68 9.02
CA GLN A 42 -2.51 -10.81 9.70
C GLN A 42 -3.62 -9.98 9.06
N CYS A 43 -3.29 -8.87 8.39
CA CYS A 43 -4.27 -7.87 7.96
C CYS A 43 -4.33 -7.64 6.46
N ALA A 44 -3.44 -8.18 5.65
CA ALA A 44 -3.45 -7.95 4.20
C ALA A 44 -4.78 -8.35 3.54
N SER A 45 -5.44 -9.40 4.00
CA SER A 45 -6.76 -9.85 3.52
C SER A 45 -7.95 -9.07 4.12
N ILE A 46 -7.74 -8.39 5.26
CA ILE A 46 -8.75 -7.58 5.95
C ILE A 46 -8.80 -6.16 5.37
N GLY A 47 -7.64 -5.61 5.05
CA GLY A 47 -7.48 -4.34 4.37
C GLY A 47 -7.39 -3.11 5.27
N ILE A 48 -7.75 -3.21 6.54
CA ILE A 48 -7.67 -2.11 7.50
C ILE A 48 -7.31 -2.63 8.89
N CYS A 49 -6.47 -1.92 9.61
CA CYS A 49 -6.16 -2.20 11.01
C CYS A 49 -5.87 -0.93 11.80
N LYS A 50 -5.89 -1.07 13.13
CA LYS A 50 -5.54 -0.01 14.06
C LYS A 50 -4.30 -0.40 14.86
N ILE A 51 -3.40 0.56 15.12
CA ILE A 51 -2.21 0.37 15.93
C ILE A 51 -2.27 1.35 17.09
N ILE A 52 -2.19 0.82 18.30
CA ILE A 52 -2.18 1.57 19.55
C ILE A 52 -0.73 1.57 20.05
N PRO A 53 -0.01 2.69 19.93
CA PRO A 53 1.39 2.77 20.31
C PRO A 53 1.62 2.49 21.81
N PRO A 54 2.84 2.11 22.20
CA PRO A 54 3.21 2.03 23.61
C PRO A 54 3.00 3.36 24.32
N ARG A 55 2.59 3.32 25.59
CA ARG A 55 2.39 4.54 26.38
C ARG A 55 3.64 5.45 26.34
N ASN A 56 3.43 6.75 26.20
CA ASN A 56 4.48 7.79 26.16
C ASN A 56 5.56 7.56 25.07
N TRP A 57 5.19 6.95 23.94
CA TRP A 57 6.11 6.83 22.80
C TRP A 57 6.37 8.18 22.13
N PHE A 58 5.36 9.06 22.15
CA PHE A 58 5.39 10.40 21.60
C PHE A 58 4.59 11.31 22.55
N SER A 59 5.27 12.25 23.16
CA SER A 59 4.68 13.13 24.17
C SER A 59 4.73 14.57 23.68
N ARG A 60 3.77 14.96 22.84
CA ARG A 60 3.54 16.37 22.51
C ARG A 60 2.11 16.76 22.84
N SER A 61 1.99 17.87 23.55
CA SER A 61 0.74 18.61 23.67
C SER A 61 0.77 19.71 22.62
N TYR A 62 -0.23 19.73 21.74
CA TYR A 62 -0.36 20.80 20.76
C TYR A 62 -1.41 21.80 21.25
N ASP A 63 -1.01 23.06 21.42
CA ASP A 63 -1.96 24.14 21.34
C ASP A 63 -2.19 24.48 19.87
N VAL A 64 -3.44 24.44 19.44
CA VAL A 64 -3.80 24.71 18.04
C VAL A 64 -3.45 26.14 17.64
N SER A 65 -3.38 27.07 18.61
CA SER A 65 -2.94 28.44 18.40
C SER A 65 -1.47 28.56 18.01
N ASP A 66 -0.64 27.57 18.39
CA ASP A 66 0.79 27.56 18.11
C ASP A 66 1.13 26.91 16.76
N LEU A 67 0.11 26.37 16.07
CA LEU A 67 0.32 25.72 14.78
C LEU A 67 0.51 26.78 13.68
N ASN A 68 1.75 26.91 13.22
CA ASN A 68 2.10 27.83 12.13
C ASN A 68 1.76 27.24 10.75
N TYR A 69 0.51 26.87 10.56
CA TYR A 69 -0.02 26.38 9.29
C TYR A 69 -1.17 27.25 8.80
N GLN A 70 -1.49 27.12 7.53
CA GLN A 70 -2.71 27.66 6.94
C GLN A 70 -3.58 26.50 6.47
N VAL A 71 -4.83 26.47 6.92
CA VAL A 71 -5.84 25.57 6.37
C VAL A 71 -6.24 26.11 5.01
N SER A 72 -5.47 25.73 4.00
CA SER A 72 -5.62 26.25 2.64
C SER A 72 -6.83 25.62 1.98
N ALA A 73 -7.71 26.45 1.39
CA ALA A 73 -8.88 26.02 0.64
C ALA A 73 -9.71 24.89 1.30
N PRO A 74 -10.09 25.01 2.59
CA PRO A 74 -10.94 24.01 3.22
C PRO A 74 -12.26 23.90 2.48
N VAL A 75 -12.86 22.71 2.45
CA VAL A 75 -14.06 22.44 1.67
C VAL A 75 -15.30 22.28 2.53
N SER A 76 -16.37 22.97 2.18
CA SER A 76 -17.73 22.68 2.68
C SER A 76 -18.27 21.48 1.92
N GLN A 77 -18.82 20.50 2.64
CA GLN A 77 -19.28 19.22 2.10
C GLN A 77 -20.81 19.19 2.06
N HIS A 78 -21.37 19.47 0.88
CA HIS A 78 -22.81 19.44 0.66
C HIS A 78 -23.27 18.04 0.29
N VAL A 79 -24.18 17.47 1.08
CA VAL A 79 -24.64 16.11 0.91
C VAL A 79 -25.96 16.10 0.12
N ALA A 80 -26.01 15.32 -0.95
CA ALA A 80 -27.22 15.04 -1.71
C ALA A 80 -27.48 13.54 -1.76
N GLY A 81 -28.73 13.12 -1.59
CA GLY A 81 -29.09 11.71 -1.62
C GLY A 81 -30.01 11.29 -0.47
N LYS A 82 -30.31 10.00 -0.40
CA LYS A 82 -31.22 9.42 0.60
C LYS A 82 -30.98 7.90 0.76
N LYS A 83 -31.56 7.34 1.81
CA LYS A 83 -31.57 5.87 2.03
C LYS A 83 -30.17 5.25 2.02
N GLY A 84 -29.18 5.96 2.55
CA GLY A 84 -27.81 5.44 2.68
C GLY A 84 -26.94 5.51 1.44
N ILE A 85 -27.39 6.21 0.40
CA ILE A 85 -26.62 6.49 -0.84
C ILE A 85 -26.54 8.01 -0.98
N PHE A 86 -25.33 8.55 -0.89
CA PHE A 86 -25.14 10.00 -0.89
C PHE A 86 -24.00 10.42 -1.81
N ASN A 87 -24.23 11.54 -2.51
CA ASN A 87 -23.20 12.33 -3.17
C ASN A 87 -22.72 13.44 -2.24
N VAL A 88 -21.45 13.77 -2.33
CA VAL A 88 -20.86 14.89 -1.59
C VAL A 88 -20.30 15.86 -2.61
N ASP A 89 -20.86 17.06 -2.65
CA ASP A 89 -20.36 18.16 -3.46
C ASP A 89 -19.44 19.02 -2.61
N LEU A 90 -18.26 19.33 -3.13
CA LEU A 90 -17.20 20.04 -2.43
C LEU A 90 -17.17 21.50 -2.89
N VAL A 91 -17.32 22.42 -1.94
CA VAL A 91 -17.25 23.86 -2.21
C VAL A 91 -16.11 24.47 -1.42
N GLU A 92 -15.11 24.98 -2.11
CA GLU A 92 -13.96 25.61 -1.48
C GLU A 92 -14.34 26.83 -0.66
N ARG A 93 -13.69 26.99 0.47
CA ARG A 93 -13.79 28.17 1.35
C ARG A 93 -12.48 28.94 1.35
N LYS A 94 -12.53 30.14 1.89
CA LYS A 94 -11.34 30.97 2.12
C LYS A 94 -10.38 30.24 3.07
N THR A 95 -9.10 30.38 2.79
CA THR A 95 -8.03 29.97 3.70
C THR A 95 -8.23 30.58 5.07
N MET A 96 -7.99 29.81 6.11
CA MET A 96 -8.11 30.24 7.51
C MET A 96 -6.97 29.64 8.36
N SER A 97 -6.72 30.22 9.51
CA SER A 97 -5.78 29.65 10.48
C SER A 97 -6.36 28.40 11.17
N PRO A 98 -5.53 27.52 11.77
CA PRO A 98 -6.01 26.41 12.58
C PRO A 98 -6.91 26.86 13.74
N LEU A 99 -6.62 27.99 14.36
CA LEU A 99 -7.42 28.55 15.44
C LEU A 99 -8.79 29.00 14.95
N GLU A 100 -8.87 29.71 13.79
CA GLU A 100 -10.15 30.07 13.18
C GLU A 100 -10.97 28.86 12.82
N PHE A 101 -10.33 27.80 12.28
CA PHE A 101 -11.00 26.53 11.99
C PHE A 101 -11.57 25.91 13.27
N LYS A 102 -10.78 25.82 14.34
CA LYS A 102 -11.22 25.29 15.64
C LYS A 102 -12.40 26.09 16.19
N THR A 103 -12.29 27.42 16.22
CA THR A 103 -13.36 28.30 16.73
C THR A 103 -14.66 28.13 15.93
N MET A 104 -14.56 28.02 14.61
CA MET A 104 -15.71 27.74 13.74
C MET A 104 -16.35 26.38 14.10
N THR A 105 -15.54 25.34 14.38
CA THR A 105 -16.07 24.03 14.76
C THR A 105 -16.74 24.05 16.13
N GLU A 106 -16.15 24.75 17.10
CA GLU A 106 -16.69 24.90 18.44
C GLU A 106 -18.02 25.67 18.45
N ALA A 107 -18.19 26.63 17.56
CA ALA A 107 -19.47 27.34 17.39
C ALA A 107 -20.59 26.44 16.81
N ALA A 108 -20.24 25.31 16.22
CA ALA A 108 -21.17 24.33 15.64
C ALA A 108 -21.43 23.09 16.53
N THR A 109 -20.95 23.10 17.79
CA THR A 109 -20.97 21.95 18.70
C THR A 109 -22.36 21.49 19.13
N ASP A 110 -23.40 22.30 19.04
CA ASP A 110 -24.77 21.90 19.35
C ASP A 110 -25.25 20.66 18.57
N GLN A 111 -24.52 20.28 17.54
CA GLN A 111 -24.78 19.10 16.71
C GLN A 111 -23.86 17.91 17.02
N GLU A 112 -22.80 18.10 17.78
CA GLU A 112 -21.89 17.01 18.13
C GLU A 112 -22.61 15.98 19.03
N PRO A 113 -22.35 14.67 18.84
CA PRO A 113 -22.88 13.69 19.74
C PRO A 113 -22.19 13.80 21.11
N GLU A 114 -22.97 13.67 22.16
CA GLU A 114 -22.39 13.40 23.48
C GLU A 114 -21.50 12.15 23.40
N ASP A 115 -20.38 12.17 24.09
CA ASP A 115 -19.52 11.01 24.20
C ASP A 115 -20.18 9.97 25.15
N THR A 116 -20.99 9.11 24.56
CA THR A 116 -21.68 8.03 25.30
C THR A 116 -20.77 6.81 25.55
N GLY A 117 -19.54 6.84 25.04
CA GLY A 117 -18.62 5.69 25.09
C GLY A 117 -18.97 4.55 24.13
N ASP A 118 -20.11 4.60 23.43
CA ASP A 118 -20.50 3.62 22.41
C ASP A 118 -20.27 4.14 20.96
N PRO A 119 -19.22 3.67 20.28
CA PRO A 119 -18.96 4.08 18.90
C PRO A 119 -20.11 3.77 17.93
N LEU A 120 -20.89 2.71 18.18
CA LEU A 120 -22.02 2.34 17.31
C LEU A 120 -23.20 3.30 17.48
N GLU A 121 -23.35 3.93 18.63
CA GLU A 121 -24.35 4.99 18.80
C GLU A 121 -23.98 6.23 17.98
N VAL A 122 -22.71 6.61 18.00
CA VAL A 122 -22.21 7.72 17.17
C VAL A 122 -22.36 7.40 15.67
N GLU A 123 -22.07 6.16 15.26
CA GLU A 123 -22.33 5.68 13.89
C GLU A 123 -23.80 5.89 13.50
N ARG A 124 -24.74 5.46 14.37
CA ARG A 124 -26.18 5.63 14.13
C ARG A 124 -26.59 7.09 14.01
N LYS A 125 -26.09 7.96 14.90
CA LYS A 125 -26.34 9.41 14.87
C LYS A 125 -25.80 10.04 13.58
N PHE A 126 -24.62 9.66 13.11
CA PHE A 126 -24.05 10.13 11.86
C PHE A 126 -24.95 9.79 10.68
N TRP A 127 -25.22 8.52 10.43
CA TRP A 127 -26.00 8.07 9.26
C TRP A 127 -27.44 8.57 9.27
N LYS A 128 -28.09 8.64 10.46
CA LYS A 128 -29.45 9.20 10.62
C LYS A 128 -29.47 10.70 10.35
N GLY A 129 -28.39 11.39 10.66
CA GLY A 129 -28.28 12.85 10.52
C GLY A 129 -27.93 13.33 9.11
N LEU A 130 -27.47 12.42 8.20
CA LEU A 130 -27.11 12.82 6.83
C LEU A 130 -28.33 13.14 6.01
N ARG A 131 -28.44 14.40 5.56
CA ARG A 131 -29.52 14.91 4.73
C ARG A 131 -29.08 16.19 4.02
N GLY A 132 -29.66 16.48 2.87
CA GLY A 132 -29.33 17.69 2.08
C GLY A 132 -29.66 19.03 2.75
N THR A 133 -30.45 18.99 3.83
CA THR A 133 -30.84 20.20 4.60
C THR A 133 -29.97 20.42 5.85
N MET A 134 -28.96 19.58 6.08
CA MET A 134 -28.03 19.79 7.19
C MET A 134 -27.04 20.91 6.84
N ASP A 135 -26.52 21.58 7.86
CA ASP A 135 -25.40 22.50 7.67
C ASP A 135 -24.18 21.72 7.14
N PRO A 136 -23.58 22.17 6.03
CA PRO A 136 -22.48 21.44 5.44
C PRO A 136 -21.24 21.50 6.33
N PRO A 137 -20.70 20.36 6.78
CA PRO A 137 -19.48 20.35 7.55
C PRO A 137 -18.31 20.86 6.69
N VAL A 138 -17.29 21.38 7.34
CA VAL A 138 -16.06 21.86 6.71
C VAL A 138 -14.93 20.89 6.99
N TYR A 139 -14.15 20.58 5.98
CA TYR A 139 -12.98 19.72 6.08
C TYR A 139 -11.75 20.44 5.53
N GLY A 140 -10.75 20.64 6.37
CA GLY A 140 -9.41 21.09 5.98
C GLY A 140 -8.57 19.88 5.62
N ALA A 141 -8.63 19.44 4.36
CA ALA A 141 -7.92 18.25 3.89
C ALA A 141 -6.68 18.63 3.06
N ASP A 142 -5.75 17.70 2.96
CA ASP A 142 -4.59 17.73 2.06
C ASP A 142 -3.67 18.95 2.25
N ILE A 143 -3.48 19.39 3.50
CA ILE A 143 -2.58 20.50 3.83
C ILE A 143 -1.16 19.94 3.99
N VAL A 144 -0.27 20.29 3.09
CA VAL A 144 1.13 19.85 3.14
C VAL A 144 1.79 20.29 4.44
N GLY A 145 2.30 19.34 5.20
CA GLY A 145 2.96 19.57 6.47
C GLY A 145 2.92 18.38 7.41
N SER A 146 3.67 18.48 8.49
CA SER A 146 3.77 17.44 9.52
C SER A 146 3.83 18.08 10.90
N LEU A 147 3.19 17.46 11.88
CA LEU A 147 3.33 17.80 13.29
C LEU A 147 4.40 16.94 13.99
N PHE A 148 4.93 15.94 13.31
CA PHE A 148 6.19 15.31 13.73
C PHE A 148 7.35 16.26 13.41
N GLY A 149 8.20 16.55 14.38
CA GLY A 149 9.34 17.43 14.18
C GLY A 149 10.43 16.76 13.32
N GLU A 150 11.24 17.57 12.63
CA GLU A 150 12.41 17.09 11.89
C GLU A 150 13.41 16.35 12.78
N THR A 151 13.44 16.67 14.07
CA THR A 151 14.28 16.04 15.09
C THR A 151 13.67 14.77 15.70
N ASP A 152 12.42 14.44 15.37
CA ASP A 152 11.79 13.23 15.87
C ASP A 152 12.37 12.00 15.16
N THR A 153 13.26 11.30 15.85
CA THR A 153 13.98 10.14 15.33
C THR A 153 13.20 8.84 15.38
N THR A 154 11.91 8.89 15.77
CA THR A 154 11.07 7.68 15.76
C THR A 154 10.86 7.17 14.35
N SER A 155 10.92 5.86 14.17
CA SER A 155 10.64 5.21 12.88
C SER A 155 9.17 5.37 12.42
N TRP A 156 8.28 5.82 13.32
CA TRP A 156 6.86 6.09 13.09
C TRP A 156 6.57 7.56 12.76
N ASN A 157 7.59 8.37 12.54
CA ASN A 157 7.45 9.72 12.03
C ASN A 157 6.93 9.66 10.58
N LEU A 158 5.70 10.13 10.35
CA LEU A 158 5.05 10.06 9.04
C LEU A 158 5.81 10.85 7.97
N ASN A 159 6.51 11.89 8.37
CA ASN A 159 7.32 12.71 7.45
C ASN A 159 8.65 12.03 7.04
N GLY A 160 8.94 10.84 7.54
CA GLY A 160 10.21 10.18 7.30
C GLY A 160 10.15 8.64 7.33
N LEU A 161 9.00 8.04 7.03
CA LEU A 161 8.83 6.59 7.06
C LEU A 161 9.84 5.87 6.17
N ASN A 162 10.47 4.84 6.73
CA ASN A 162 11.40 3.98 6.00
C ASN A 162 10.60 2.93 5.20
N THR A 163 10.35 3.21 3.92
CA THR A 163 9.55 2.38 3.01
C THR A 163 10.19 2.31 1.63
N ILE A 164 9.70 1.42 0.75
CA ILE A 164 10.20 1.33 -0.62
C ILE A 164 9.91 2.59 -1.46
N LEU A 165 8.93 3.42 -1.07
CA LEU A 165 8.62 4.69 -1.77
C LEU A 165 9.64 5.79 -1.49
N ARG A 166 10.47 5.68 -0.44
CA ARG A 166 11.47 6.70 -0.10
C ARG A 166 12.45 7.03 -1.24
N LYS A 167 12.50 6.18 -2.24
CA LYS A 167 13.34 6.35 -3.46
C LYS A 167 12.79 7.35 -4.48
N ILE A 168 11.55 7.74 -4.33
CA ILE A 168 10.87 8.65 -5.24
C ILE A 168 10.25 9.79 -4.44
N ASP A 169 10.42 11.00 -4.94
CA ASP A 169 9.72 12.17 -4.41
C ASP A 169 8.46 12.39 -5.26
N LEU A 170 7.32 12.13 -4.65
CA LEU A 170 6.00 12.31 -5.27
C LEU A 170 5.18 13.24 -4.38
N PRO A 171 5.02 14.51 -4.80
CA PRO A 171 4.14 15.45 -4.09
C PRO A 171 2.75 14.86 -3.89
N GLY A 172 2.22 14.97 -2.68
CA GLY A 172 0.92 14.43 -2.32
C GLY A 172 0.87 12.93 -2.00
N ILE A 173 1.97 12.21 -2.18
CA ILE A 173 2.09 10.77 -1.90
C ILE A 173 3.13 10.51 -0.82
N THR A 174 4.37 10.97 -1.04
CA THR A 174 5.50 10.72 -0.13
C THR A 174 5.72 11.84 0.88
N GLN A 175 4.92 12.90 0.81
CA GLN A 175 4.91 14.00 1.75
C GLN A 175 3.73 13.85 2.71
N ALA A 176 3.97 14.04 4.00
CA ALA A 176 2.92 14.03 5.00
C ALA A 176 1.95 15.20 4.80
N MET A 177 0.69 14.94 5.05
CA MET A 177 -0.39 15.93 4.94
C MET A 177 -1.19 16.00 6.22
N LEU A 178 -1.61 17.22 6.58
CA LEU A 178 -2.45 17.51 7.74
C LEU A 178 -3.92 17.59 7.31
N TYR A 179 -4.78 17.15 8.24
CA TYR A 179 -6.24 17.11 8.08
C TYR A 179 -6.90 17.70 9.31
N PHE A 180 -7.70 18.75 9.10
CA PHE A 180 -8.47 19.42 10.15
C PHE A 180 -9.94 19.02 10.01
N GLY A 181 -10.43 18.22 10.96
CA GLY A 181 -11.79 17.69 10.97
C GLY A 181 -12.74 18.46 11.87
N MET A 182 -14.04 18.33 11.61
CA MET A 182 -15.12 18.72 12.50
C MET A 182 -16.20 17.62 12.52
N TRP A 183 -17.22 17.76 13.39
CA TRP A 183 -18.33 16.82 13.37
C TRP A 183 -18.95 16.68 11.98
N ARG A 184 -19.13 15.43 11.55
CA ARG A 184 -19.62 15.03 10.23
C ARG A 184 -18.71 15.37 9.05
N ALA A 185 -17.58 16.04 9.19
CA ALA A 185 -16.64 16.14 8.09
C ALA A 185 -16.20 14.72 7.68
N MET A 186 -16.37 14.39 6.39
CA MET A 186 -16.30 13.02 5.89
C MET A 186 -15.27 12.86 4.77
N PHE A 187 -14.78 11.64 4.62
CA PHE A 187 -14.05 11.19 3.45
C PHE A 187 -14.82 10.04 2.82
N ALA A 188 -15.17 10.21 1.55
CA ALA A 188 -16.01 9.28 0.82
C ALA A 188 -15.21 8.06 0.34
N PHE A 189 -15.90 6.99 -0.10
CA PHE A 189 -15.23 5.77 -0.59
C PHE A 189 -14.22 6.05 -1.69
N HIS A 190 -13.00 5.60 -1.44
CA HIS A 190 -11.89 5.63 -2.39
C HIS A 190 -10.86 4.56 -2.03
N THR A 191 -10.01 4.21 -2.97
CA THR A 191 -8.70 3.60 -2.75
C THR A 191 -7.64 4.68 -2.93
N GLU A 192 -6.49 4.49 -2.33
CA GLU A 192 -5.36 5.40 -2.48
C GLU A 192 -4.82 5.41 -3.92
N ASP A 193 -4.16 6.49 -4.32
CA ASP A 193 -3.52 6.57 -5.62
C ASP A 193 -2.53 5.41 -5.82
N MET A 194 -2.52 4.83 -7.01
CA MET A 194 -1.76 3.63 -7.34
C MET A 194 -2.04 2.44 -6.41
N ASP A 195 -3.22 2.43 -5.76
CA ASP A 195 -3.62 1.44 -4.76
C ASP A 195 -2.58 1.25 -3.63
N LEU A 196 -1.94 2.34 -3.21
CA LEU A 196 -0.95 2.36 -2.14
C LEU A 196 -1.55 2.04 -0.76
N TYR A 197 -0.68 1.77 0.20
CA TYR A 197 -1.04 1.88 1.61
C TYR A 197 -1.25 3.34 2.01
N SER A 198 -2.03 3.54 3.06
CA SER A 198 -2.07 4.81 3.78
C SER A 198 -1.92 4.56 5.27
N ILE A 199 -1.24 5.46 5.95
CA ILE A 199 -1.18 5.51 7.41
C ILE A 199 -1.67 6.86 7.86
N ASN A 200 -2.59 6.87 8.84
CA ASN A 200 -3.16 8.05 9.44
C ASN A 200 -2.93 8.05 10.94
N TYR A 201 -2.53 9.18 11.49
CA TYR A 201 -2.35 9.40 12.93
C TYR A 201 -3.20 10.59 13.38
N VAL A 202 -4.01 10.42 14.44
CA VAL A 202 -4.74 11.54 15.05
C VAL A 202 -3.89 12.13 16.15
N HIS A 203 -3.40 13.37 15.94
CA HIS A 203 -2.56 14.06 16.91
C HIS A 203 -3.36 14.56 18.12
N THR A 204 -4.53 15.13 17.88
CA THR A 204 -5.34 15.75 18.95
C THR A 204 -6.82 15.85 18.55
N GLY A 205 -7.69 16.08 19.54
CA GLY A 205 -9.11 16.35 19.35
C GLY A 205 -9.99 15.11 19.47
N LYS A 206 -11.08 15.06 18.70
CA LYS A 206 -12.08 13.99 18.72
C LYS A 206 -11.69 12.83 17.79
N PRO A 207 -12.22 11.63 18.05
CA PRO A 207 -11.94 10.45 17.23
C PRO A 207 -12.36 10.58 15.76
N LYS A 208 -11.86 9.65 14.94
CA LYS A 208 -12.22 9.46 13.54
C LYS A 208 -12.78 8.05 13.36
N PHE A 209 -13.93 7.94 12.69
CA PHE A 209 -14.58 6.68 12.39
C PHE A 209 -14.30 6.24 10.97
N TRP A 210 -13.99 4.95 10.77
CA TRP A 210 -13.58 4.38 9.50
C TRP A 210 -14.40 3.16 9.13
N TYR A 211 -14.55 2.96 7.81
CA TYR A 211 -15.00 1.72 7.19
C TYR A 211 -13.98 1.30 6.16
N GLY A 212 -13.55 0.05 6.20
CA GLY A 212 -12.66 -0.56 5.22
C GLY A 212 -13.31 -1.79 4.58
N VAL A 213 -13.26 -1.90 3.26
CA VAL A 213 -13.71 -3.06 2.50
C VAL A 213 -12.50 -3.89 2.11
N PRO A 214 -12.46 -5.19 2.42
CA PRO A 214 -11.34 -6.05 2.09
C PRO A 214 -10.93 -5.95 0.61
N PRO A 215 -9.63 -6.02 0.27
CA PRO A 215 -9.18 -5.92 -1.11
C PRO A 215 -9.85 -6.93 -2.06
N ASP A 216 -10.08 -8.16 -1.60
CA ASP A 216 -10.74 -9.20 -2.38
C ASP A 216 -12.23 -8.92 -2.65
N ALA A 217 -12.87 -8.09 -1.81
CA ALA A 217 -14.24 -7.64 -1.99
C ALA A 217 -14.36 -6.33 -2.79
N ALA A 218 -13.25 -5.71 -3.19
CA ALA A 218 -13.26 -4.49 -3.99
C ALA A 218 -14.09 -4.61 -5.28
N PRO A 219 -14.01 -5.71 -6.07
CA PRO A 219 -14.86 -5.87 -7.25
C PRO A 219 -16.36 -5.96 -6.93
N GLN A 220 -16.71 -6.46 -5.74
CA GLN A 220 -18.11 -6.52 -5.28
C GLN A 220 -18.63 -5.12 -4.93
N LEU A 221 -17.84 -4.33 -4.20
CA LEU A 221 -18.15 -2.92 -3.94
C LEU A 221 -18.26 -2.12 -5.23
N GLU A 222 -17.33 -2.29 -6.18
CA GLU A 222 -17.37 -1.60 -7.48
C GLU A 222 -18.69 -1.87 -8.23
N ARG A 223 -19.13 -3.14 -8.29
CA ARG A 223 -20.43 -3.50 -8.91
C ARG A 223 -21.62 -2.91 -8.16
N ALA A 224 -21.62 -2.96 -6.84
CA ALA A 224 -22.67 -2.36 -6.01
C ALA A 224 -22.70 -0.84 -6.22
N ALA A 225 -21.57 -0.17 -6.19
CA ALA A 225 -21.47 1.27 -6.41
C ALA A 225 -21.90 1.68 -7.82
N GLN A 226 -21.56 0.88 -8.85
CA GLN A 226 -22.05 1.11 -10.21
C GLN A 226 -23.57 1.13 -10.29
N SER A 227 -24.27 0.23 -9.58
CA SER A 227 -25.73 0.20 -9.54
C SER A 227 -26.33 1.35 -8.72
N MET A 228 -25.62 1.84 -7.69
CA MET A 228 -26.06 2.96 -6.84
C MET A 228 -25.80 4.33 -7.48
N PHE A 229 -24.76 4.47 -8.31
CA PHE A 229 -24.32 5.71 -8.94
C PHE A 229 -24.12 5.54 -10.46
N PRO A 230 -25.15 5.14 -11.22
CA PRO A 230 -25.02 4.81 -12.63
C PRO A 230 -24.53 5.99 -13.48
N GLU A 231 -24.95 7.22 -13.16
CA GLU A 231 -24.54 8.43 -13.86
C GLU A 231 -23.04 8.68 -13.71
N LYS A 232 -22.53 8.64 -12.46
CA LYS A 232 -21.09 8.79 -12.20
C LYS A 232 -20.25 7.70 -12.87
N PHE A 233 -20.76 6.46 -12.88
CA PHE A 233 -20.08 5.36 -13.57
C PHE A 233 -20.06 5.56 -15.09
N HIS A 234 -21.12 6.11 -15.67
CA HIS A 234 -21.16 6.44 -17.09
C HIS A 234 -20.12 7.52 -17.45
N GLU A 235 -19.95 8.52 -16.59
CA GLU A 235 -18.95 9.58 -16.77
C GLU A 235 -17.53 9.07 -16.57
N CYS A 236 -17.29 8.27 -15.54
CA CYS A 236 -15.99 7.73 -15.19
C CYS A 236 -16.07 6.35 -14.54
N HIS A 237 -15.51 5.33 -15.18
CA HIS A 237 -15.47 3.98 -14.60
C HIS A 237 -14.66 3.90 -13.28
N GLN A 238 -13.84 4.91 -12.98
CA GLN A 238 -13.08 5.04 -11.74
C GLN A 238 -13.63 6.17 -10.82
N PHE A 239 -14.94 6.43 -10.89
CA PHE A 239 -15.59 7.55 -10.21
C PHE A 239 -15.42 7.54 -8.68
N LEU A 240 -15.23 6.38 -8.06
CA LEU A 240 -14.95 6.30 -6.62
C LEU A 240 -13.63 7.00 -6.25
N ARG A 241 -12.67 7.10 -7.18
CA ARG A 241 -11.44 7.90 -6.97
C ARG A 241 -11.69 9.41 -6.90
N HIS A 242 -12.88 9.87 -7.27
CA HIS A 242 -13.25 11.28 -7.11
C HIS A 242 -13.59 11.64 -5.65
N LYS A 243 -13.65 10.67 -4.74
CA LYS A 243 -13.89 10.85 -3.29
C LYS A 243 -15.21 11.59 -2.98
N THR A 244 -16.26 11.33 -3.75
CA THR A 244 -17.56 12.05 -3.65
C THR A 244 -18.76 11.13 -3.46
N SER A 245 -18.57 9.84 -3.19
CA SER A 245 -19.64 8.86 -3.06
C SER A 245 -19.59 8.18 -1.70
N LEU A 246 -20.66 8.33 -0.90
CA LEU A 246 -20.83 7.69 0.40
C LEU A 246 -21.87 6.58 0.33
N ILE A 247 -21.59 5.44 0.95
CA ILE A 247 -22.47 4.28 1.01
C ILE A 247 -22.58 3.85 2.47
N SER A 248 -23.80 3.82 3.00
CA SER A 248 -24.02 3.44 4.40
C SER A 248 -23.75 1.95 4.66
N PRO A 249 -23.41 1.57 5.89
CA PRO A 249 -23.30 0.17 6.30
C PRO A 249 -24.52 -0.67 5.96
N ALA A 250 -25.72 -0.10 6.09
CA ALA A 250 -26.96 -0.78 5.72
C ALA A 250 -27.02 -1.16 4.24
N ARG A 251 -26.52 -0.27 3.35
CA ARG A 251 -26.44 -0.55 1.92
C ARG A 251 -25.33 -1.54 1.58
N LEU A 252 -24.18 -1.45 2.22
CA LEU A 252 -23.13 -2.45 2.05
C LEU A 252 -23.67 -3.86 2.36
N ARG A 253 -24.42 -4.01 3.47
CA ARG A 253 -25.07 -5.28 3.85
C ARG A 253 -26.08 -5.75 2.80
N GLU A 254 -26.93 -4.86 2.34
CA GLU A 254 -27.95 -5.18 1.33
C GLU A 254 -27.34 -5.74 0.03
N PHE A 255 -26.15 -5.24 -0.34
CA PHE A 255 -25.39 -5.72 -1.49
C PHE A 255 -24.39 -6.83 -1.16
N GLY A 256 -24.41 -7.32 0.06
CA GLY A 256 -23.51 -8.37 0.56
C GLY A 256 -22.04 -7.99 0.58
N VAL A 257 -21.71 -6.69 0.54
CA VAL A 257 -20.31 -6.20 0.57
C VAL A 257 -19.77 -6.27 2.00
N PRO A 258 -18.79 -7.12 2.29
CA PRO A 258 -18.18 -7.20 3.61
C PRO A 258 -17.40 -5.92 3.93
N PHE A 259 -17.40 -5.52 5.19
CA PHE A 259 -16.62 -4.36 5.64
C PHE A 259 -16.23 -4.50 7.10
N TYR A 260 -15.17 -3.78 7.46
CA TYR A 260 -14.68 -3.63 8.84
C TYR A 260 -14.81 -2.19 9.31
N ARG A 261 -14.95 -2.00 10.63
CA ARG A 261 -14.98 -0.70 11.30
C ARG A 261 -13.67 -0.44 12.03
N ALA A 262 -13.24 0.82 12.07
CA ALA A 262 -12.23 1.26 13.02
C ALA A 262 -12.67 2.54 13.72
N TYR A 263 -12.41 2.64 15.01
CA TYR A 263 -12.64 3.81 15.83
C TYR A 263 -11.28 4.31 16.32
N GLN A 264 -10.77 5.32 15.66
CA GLN A 264 -9.43 5.86 15.89
C GLN A 264 -9.49 7.02 16.87
N LYS A 265 -8.85 6.87 18.01
CA LYS A 265 -8.70 7.91 19.04
C LYS A 265 -7.44 8.74 18.78
N PRO A 266 -7.33 9.94 19.40
CA PRO A 266 -6.05 10.66 19.43
C PRO A 266 -4.93 9.76 19.98
N GLY A 267 -3.75 9.83 19.37
CA GLY A 267 -2.60 9.00 19.70
C GLY A 267 -2.58 7.62 19.04
N GLU A 268 -3.56 7.28 18.21
CA GLU A 268 -3.64 5.98 17.53
C GLU A 268 -3.39 6.13 16.03
N PHE A 269 -2.87 5.05 15.41
CA PHE A 269 -2.74 4.94 13.96
C PHE A 269 -3.86 4.07 13.38
N VAL A 270 -4.29 4.41 12.17
CA VAL A 270 -5.04 3.53 11.27
C VAL A 270 -4.23 3.33 10.01
N ILE A 271 -4.12 2.08 9.56
CA ILE A 271 -3.46 1.71 8.31
C ILE A 271 -4.50 1.12 7.37
N THR A 272 -4.56 1.61 6.13
CA THR A 272 -5.29 0.99 5.03
C THR A 272 -4.31 0.32 4.07
N PHE A 273 -4.67 -0.88 3.62
CA PHE A 273 -3.84 -1.74 2.79
C PHE A 273 -4.07 -1.50 1.30
N PRO A 274 -3.21 -2.01 0.42
CA PRO A 274 -3.35 -1.86 -1.02
C PRO A 274 -4.74 -2.27 -1.52
N ALA A 275 -5.31 -1.44 -2.39
CA ALA A 275 -6.64 -1.64 -3.00
C ALA A 275 -7.81 -1.73 -2.01
N THR A 276 -7.63 -1.33 -0.76
CA THR A 276 -8.71 -1.25 0.24
C THR A 276 -9.55 -0.01 0.00
N TYR A 277 -10.79 -0.20 -0.39
CA TYR A 277 -11.76 0.88 -0.38
C TYR A 277 -12.10 1.29 1.04
N HIS A 278 -11.99 2.56 1.34
CA HIS A 278 -12.31 3.07 2.66
C HIS A 278 -13.05 4.40 2.61
N GLN A 279 -13.86 4.65 3.64
CA GLN A 279 -14.59 5.90 3.88
C GLN A 279 -14.70 6.12 5.39
N GLY A 280 -15.09 7.32 5.79
CA GLY A 280 -15.30 7.60 7.20
C GLY A 280 -15.71 9.04 7.49
N PHE A 281 -15.73 9.38 8.77
CA PHE A 281 -16.12 10.71 9.25
C PHE A 281 -15.41 11.07 10.56
N ASN A 282 -15.36 12.37 10.86
CA ASN A 282 -14.80 12.89 12.09
C ASN A 282 -15.91 13.11 13.13
N LEU A 283 -15.59 12.87 14.39
CA LEU A 283 -16.53 12.98 15.50
C LEU A 283 -16.62 14.40 16.10
N GLY A 284 -15.80 15.30 15.67
CA GLY A 284 -15.68 16.68 16.12
C GLY A 284 -14.35 17.25 15.67
N PHE A 285 -13.93 18.37 16.25
CA PHE A 285 -12.63 18.95 15.95
C PHE A 285 -11.50 17.94 16.20
N ASN A 286 -10.67 17.74 15.20
CA ASN A 286 -9.43 16.99 15.33
C ASN A 286 -8.36 17.48 14.34
N VAL A 287 -7.12 17.15 14.65
CA VAL A 287 -5.99 17.31 13.73
C VAL A 287 -5.35 15.95 13.54
N ALA A 288 -5.35 15.49 12.30
CA ALA A 288 -4.73 14.25 11.89
C ALA A 288 -3.64 14.48 10.86
N GLU A 289 -2.75 13.52 10.73
CA GLU A 289 -1.68 13.50 9.73
C GLU A 289 -1.72 12.18 8.99
N ALA A 290 -1.49 12.20 7.69
CA ALA A 290 -1.45 10.99 6.87
C ALA A 290 -0.38 11.07 5.79
N VAL A 291 0.09 9.89 5.39
CA VAL A 291 1.00 9.73 4.25
C VAL A 291 0.75 8.36 3.61
N ASN A 292 0.97 8.28 2.31
CA ASN A 292 1.01 7.00 1.63
C ASN A 292 2.38 6.34 1.80
N PHE A 293 2.38 5.02 1.83
CA PHE A 293 3.61 4.23 1.89
C PHE A 293 3.46 2.92 1.09
N ALA A 294 4.55 2.21 0.92
CA ALA A 294 4.53 0.91 0.28
C ALA A 294 5.58 -0.04 0.85
N THR A 295 5.23 -1.32 0.83
CA THR A 295 6.10 -2.46 1.06
C THR A 295 6.16 -3.30 -0.21
N LEU A 296 6.91 -4.38 -0.22
CA LEU A 296 6.91 -5.32 -1.36
C LEU A 296 5.53 -5.89 -1.68
N HIS A 297 4.67 -6.03 -0.68
CA HIS A 297 3.29 -6.51 -0.85
C HIS A 297 2.46 -5.61 -1.77
N TRP A 298 2.74 -4.30 -1.80
CA TRP A 298 2.03 -3.36 -2.68
C TRP A 298 2.37 -3.54 -4.17
N ILE A 299 3.58 -3.97 -4.52
CA ILE A 299 4.04 -3.93 -5.92
C ILE A 299 3.07 -4.63 -6.90
N PRO A 300 2.55 -5.82 -6.61
CA PRO A 300 1.54 -6.45 -7.47
C PRO A 300 0.27 -5.62 -7.66
N TYR A 301 -0.11 -4.82 -6.68
CA TYR A 301 -1.26 -3.90 -6.77
C TYR A 301 -0.92 -2.69 -7.64
N GLY A 302 0.22 -2.05 -7.39
CA GLY A 302 0.70 -0.92 -8.18
C GLY A 302 0.82 -1.24 -9.68
N LEU A 303 1.27 -2.46 -10.00
CA LEU A 303 1.34 -2.96 -11.38
C LEU A 303 -0.01 -3.05 -12.11
N ARG A 304 -1.11 -3.16 -11.36
CA ARG A 304 -2.48 -3.34 -11.88
C ARG A 304 -3.41 -2.19 -11.55
N ALA A 305 -2.90 -1.20 -10.80
CA ALA A 305 -3.69 -0.06 -10.36
C ALA A 305 -4.38 0.63 -11.53
N LYS A 306 -5.68 0.82 -11.39
CA LYS A 306 -6.48 1.56 -12.36
C LYS A 306 -6.43 3.03 -11.98
N VAL A 307 -6.12 3.90 -12.92
CA VAL A 307 -6.06 5.34 -12.70
C VAL A 307 -7.28 6.04 -13.29
N CYS A 308 -7.76 7.08 -12.63
CA CYS A 308 -8.74 7.98 -13.18
C CYS A 308 -8.08 8.84 -14.28
N LYS A 309 -8.80 9.08 -15.38
CA LYS A 309 -8.35 9.94 -16.48
C LYS A 309 -9.02 11.31 -16.49
N CYS A 310 -10.00 11.53 -15.60
CA CYS A 310 -10.78 12.76 -15.51
C CYS A 310 -10.00 13.89 -14.82
N LEU A 311 -9.10 13.53 -13.92
CA LEU A 311 -8.28 14.48 -13.18
C LEU A 311 -6.90 14.57 -13.86
N PRO A 312 -6.50 15.77 -14.31
CA PRO A 312 -5.21 15.97 -14.99
C PRO A 312 -4.02 15.61 -14.10
N ASP A 313 -4.17 15.83 -12.80
CA ASP A 313 -3.10 15.67 -11.79
C ASP A 313 -3.15 14.31 -11.07
N SER A 314 -3.86 13.31 -11.64
CA SER A 314 -3.85 11.94 -11.10
C SER A 314 -2.43 11.40 -10.99
N VAL A 315 -2.02 11.04 -9.79
CA VAL A 315 -0.68 10.51 -9.54
C VAL A 315 -0.48 9.18 -10.26
N ARG A 316 0.66 9.04 -10.93
CA ARG A 316 1.07 7.83 -11.64
C ARG A 316 2.53 7.52 -11.35
N ILE A 317 2.78 6.29 -10.95
CA ILE A 317 4.12 5.75 -10.80
C ILE A 317 4.43 4.92 -12.04
N ASP A 318 5.54 5.25 -12.71
CA ASP A 318 6.10 4.36 -13.74
C ASP A 318 6.70 3.15 -13.03
N MET A 319 5.92 2.07 -12.98
CA MET A 319 6.29 0.86 -12.25
C MET A 319 7.52 0.17 -12.82
N ASP A 320 7.81 0.31 -14.11
CA ASP A 320 8.99 -0.30 -14.72
C ASP A 320 10.26 0.44 -14.29
N SER A 321 10.24 1.76 -14.34
CA SER A 321 11.33 2.60 -13.81
C SER A 321 11.49 2.45 -12.29
N PHE A 322 10.38 2.31 -11.57
CA PHE A 322 10.39 2.09 -10.12
C PHE A 322 11.05 0.77 -9.74
N LEU A 323 10.66 -0.33 -10.39
CA LEU A 323 11.23 -1.66 -10.14
C LEU A 323 12.71 -1.74 -10.49
N THR A 324 13.12 -1.13 -11.61
CA THR A 324 14.52 -1.03 -11.98
C THR A 324 15.34 -0.37 -10.86
N LYS A 325 14.90 0.78 -10.37
CA LYS A 325 15.57 1.47 -9.26
C LYS A 325 15.54 0.67 -7.96
N LEU A 326 14.46 -0.04 -7.69
CA LEU A 326 14.31 -0.82 -6.45
C LEU A 326 15.32 -1.96 -6.37
N PHE A 327 15.59 -2.65 -7.50
CA PHE A 327 16.44 -3.84 -7.52
C PHE A 327 17.88 -3.59 -7.98
N GLU A 328 18.15 -2.50 -8.70
CA GLU A 328 19.52 -2.16 -9.17
C GLU A 328 20.36 -1.46 -8.11
N GLU A 329 19.74 -0.77 -7.16
CA GLU A 329 20.47 -0.03 -6.13
C GLU A 329 20.45 -0.76 -4.77
N PRO A 330 21.60 -0.95 -4.11
CA PRO A 330 21.70 -1.61 -2.80
C PRO A 330 21.19 -0.74 -1.63
N GLN A 331 20.20 0.09 -1.85
CA GLN A 331 19.83 1.14 -0.91
C GLN A 331 18.55 0.89 -0.10
N CYS A 332 17.77 -0.14 -0.40
CA CYS A 332 16.71 -0.55 0.51
C CYS A 332 17.31 -1.52 1.53
N SER A 333 17.23 -1.16 2.80
CA SER A 333 17.75 -2.00 3.87
C SER A 333 16.99 -3.34 3.94
N PRO A 334 17.61 -4.42 4.43
CA PRO A 334 16.92 -5.68 4.73
C PRO A 334 15.72 -5.49 5.67
N GLU A 335 15.73 -4.45 6.49
CA GLU A 335 14.62 -4.04 7.33
C GLU A 335 13.33 -3.78 6.52
N VAL A 336 13.46 -3.12 5.36
CA VAL A 336 12.33 -2.77 4.48
C VAL A 336 11.96 -3.91 3.54
N LEU A 337 12.94 -4.56 2.93
CA LEU A 337 12.71 -5.59 1.91
C LEU A 337 12.55 -7.01 2.48
N GLY A 338 13.15 -7.29 3.65
CA GLY A 338 13.37 -8.66 4.13
C GLY A 338 14.68 -9.23 3.59
N GLU A 339 15.05 -10.41 4.06
CA GLU A 339 16.33 -11.05 3.72
C GLU A 339 16.34 -11.67 2.31
N ASP A 340 15.22 -12.23 1.87
CA ASP A 340 15.05 -12.85 0.54
C ASP A 340 13.79 -12.30 -0.15
N PRO A 341 13.86 -11.07 -0.69
CA PRO A 341 12.70 -10.41 -1.25
C PRO A 341 12.31 -10.98 -2.61
N TRP A 342 11.07 -11.42 -2.74
CA TRP A 342 10.51 -11.84 -4.02
C TRP A 342 9.08 -11.31 -4.22
N ILE A 343 8.70 -11.16 -5.47
CA ILE A 343 7.38 -10.70 -5.88
C ILE A 343 6.83 -11.65 -6.93
N PHE A 344 5.59 -12.05 -6.76
CA PHE A 344 4.86 -12.84 -7.73
C PHE A 344 3.69 -12.02 -8.30
N SER A 345 3.61 -11.95 -9.63
CA SER A 345 2.48 -11.35 -10.34
C SER A 345 2.30 -12.04 -11.68
N CYS A 346 1.17 -12.72 -11.86
CA CYS A 346 0.91 -13.52 -13.03
C CYS A 346 -0.29 -13.04 -13.85
N LYS A 347 -0.32 -13.37 -15.14
CA LYS A 347 -1.42 -13.09 -16.07
C LYS A 347 -2.77 -13.63 -15.59
N CYS A 348 -2.79 -14.68 -14.78
CA CYS A 348 -4.01 -15.24 -14.18
C CYS A 348 -4.57 -14.43 -13.00
N ASN A 349 -4.05 -13.24 -12.74
CA ASN A 349 -4.40 -12.36 -11.63
C ASN A 349 -4.06 -12.91 -10.22
N LYS A 350 -3.28 -13.98 -10.12
CA LYS A 350 -2.69 -14.39 -8.84
C LYS A 350 -1.44 -13.57 -8.56
N TYR A 351 -1.29 -13.14 -7.32
CA TYR A 351 -0.18 -12.28 -6.88
C TYR A 351 0.09 -12.45 -5.39
N CYS A 352 1.36 -12.36 -5.03
CA CYS A 352 1.83 -12.33 -3.64
C CYS A 352 3.28 -11.83 -3.56
N SER A 353 3.80 -11.73 -2.37
CA SER A 353 5.21 -11.37 -2.12
C SER A 353 5.77 -12.19 -0.97
N SER A 354 7.07 -12.09 -0.75
CA SER A 354 7.75 -12.72 0.40
C SER A 354 7.14 -12.33 1.75
N ASN A 355 6.57 -11.13 1.85
CA ASN A 355 5.99 -10.62 3.08
C ASN A 355 4.55 -11.08 3.33
N SER A 356 3.86 -11.56 2.33
CA SER A 356 2.50 -12.09 2.43
C SER A 356 2.36 -13.29 1.48
N PRO A 357 2.94 -14.43 1.84
CA PRO A 357 2.87 -15.64 1.04
C PRO A 357 1.46 -16.22 1.11
N GLN A 358 0.57 -15.75 0.26
CA GLN A 358 -0.67 -16.48 0.00
C GLN A 358 -0.29 -17.80 -0.66
N VAL A 359 -0.93 -18.88 -0.25
CA VAL A 359 -0.70 -20.22 -0.80
C VAL A 359 -0.98 -20.18 -2.30
N ILE A 360 0.07 -20.04 -3.09
CA ILE A 360 -0.03 -20.22 -4.53
C ILE A 360 0.16 -21.71 -4.75
N VAL A 361 -0.96 -22.36 -5.00
CA VAL A 361 -1.08 -23.80 -5.15
C VAL A 361 -0.18 -24.30 -6.28
N GLU A 362 0.61 -25.36 -5.98
CA GLU A 362 1.10 -26.48 -6.80
C GLU A 362 1.53 -26.25 -8.27
N GLU A 363 1.64 -25.01 -8.75
CA GLU A 363 2.05 -24.70 -10.11
C GLU A 363 3.54 -24.32 -10.17
N GLN A 364 4.16 -24.61 -11.29
CA GLN A 364 5.55 -24.31 -11.53
C GLN A 364 5.75 -22.83 -11.82
N TRP A 365 6.70 -22.20 -11.13
CA TRP A 365 7.02 -20.78 -11.27
C TRP A 365 8.38 -20.57 -11.92
N PHE A 366 8.55 -19.40 -12.55
CA PHE A 366 9.84 -18.93 -13.02
C PHE A 366 10.02 -17.47 -12.64
N GLU A 367 11.27 -17.06 -12.47
CA GLU A 367 11.66 -15.67 -12.31
C GLU A 367 11.87 -15.04 -13.69
N CYS A 368 11.25 -13.90 -13.95
CA CYS A 368 11.49 -13.15 -15.19
C CYS A 368 12.93 -12.64 -15.22
N SER A 369 13.68 -12.95 -16.27
CA SER A 369 15.08 -12.55 -16.40
C SER A 369 15.26 -11.03 -16.46
N THR A 370 14.23 -10.28 -16.88
CA THR A 370 14.28 -8.82 -17.03
C THR A 370 13.80 -8.08 -15.79
N CYS A 371 12.57 -8.34 -15.30
CA CYS A 371 11.97 -7.54 -14.23
C CYS A 371 12.00 -8.22 -12.85
N LYS A 372 12.58 -9.41 -12.73
CA LYS A 372 12.72 -10.17 -11.48
C LYS A 372 11.41 -10.55 -10.79
N ILE A 373 10.28 -10.40 -11.46
CA ILE A 373 8.96 -10.80 -10.97
C ILE A 373 8.69 -12.24 -11.35
N TRP A 374 8.21 -13.03 -10.39
CA TRP A 374 7.84 -14.42 -10.58
C TRP A 374 6.46 -14.57 -11.23
N ALA A 375 6.30 -15.58 -12.07
CA ALA A 375 5.03 -15.92 -12.72
C ALA A 375 4.91 -17.44 -12.94
N HIS A 376 3.69 -17.93 -13.17
CA HIS A 376 3.48 -19.35 -13.51
C HIS A 376 4.04 -19.68 -14.91
N VAL A 377 4.76 -20.77 -15.02
CA VAL A 377 5.25 -21.29 -16.31
C VAL A 377 4.07 -21.55 -17.24
N ARG A 378 3.06 -22.31 -16.80
CA ARG A 378 1.87 -22.66 -17.59
C ARG A 378 1.12 -21.45 -18.13
N CYS A 379 1.02 -20.37 -17.35
CA CYS A 379 0.27 -19.19 -17.77
C CYS A 379 0.96 -18.36 -18.84
N ILE A 380 2.30 -18.37 -18.88
CA ILE A 380 3.10 -17.52 -19.76
C ILE A 380 3.74 -18.34 -20.90
N HIS A 381 4.23 -19.52 -20.57
CA HIS A 381 4.92 -20.43 -21.49
C HIS A 381 4.25 -21.81 -21.45
N PRO A 382 3.01 -21.96 -21.99
CA PRO A 382 2.23 -23.19 -21.86
C PRO A 382 2.93 -24.42 -22.50
N ASN A 383 3.79 -24.20 -23.49
CA ASN A 383 4.62 -25.23 -24.11
C ASN A 383 5.73 -25.78 -23.21
N LEU A 384 6.00 -25.13 -22.09
CA LEU A 384 6.98 -25.54 -21.07
C LEU A 384 6.30 -26.04 -19.79
N ALA A 385 4.97 -26.16 -19.76
CA ALA A 385 4.20 -26.46 -18.56
C ALA A 385 4.58 -27.82 -17.91
N ASP A 386 4.96 -28.79 -18.74
CA ASP A 386 5.33 -30.13 -18.31
C ASP A 386 6.87 -30.33 -18.24
N THR A 387 7.64 -29.27 -18.48
CA THR A 387 9.11 -29.33 -18.40
C THR A 387 9.55 -29.32 -16.93
N ALA A 388 10.43 -30.22 -16.54
CA ALA A 388 10.96 -30.24 -15.17
C ALA A 388 11.65 -28.90 -14.83
N ALA A 389 11.52 -28.42 -13.58
CA ALA A 389 12.03 -27.11 -13.15
C ALA A 389 13.53 -26.91 -13.46
N ASP A 390 14.32 -27.99 -13.34
CA ASP A 390 15.76 -27.95 -13.60
C ASP A 390 16.11 -27.83 -15.10
N ASN A 391 15.13 -28.10 -15.99
CA ASN A 391 15.28 -28.05 -17.44
C ASN A 391 14.64 -26.82 -18.08
N LEU A 392 14.08 -25.89 -17.26
CA LEU A 392 13.55 -24.65 -17.77
C LEU A 392 14.68 -23.75 -18.31
N PRO A 393 14.45 -23.05 -19.44
CA PRO A 393 15.39 -22.06 -19.93
C PRO A 393 15.72 -21.01 -18.85
N GLN A 394 17.00 -20.63 -18.76
CA GLN A 394 17.44 -19.62 -17.77
C GLN A 394 16.94 -18.20 -18.07
N SER A 395 16.50 -17.94 -19.30
CA SER A 395 16.09 -16.59 -19.77
C SER A 395 14.61 -16.55 -20.16
N LEU A 396 13.72 -16.90 -19.23
CA LEU A 396 12.28 -16.75 -19.43
C LEU A 396 11.82 -15.32 -19.12
N LEU A 397 10.90 -14.82 -19.95
CA LEU A 397 10.29 -13.50 -19.77
C LEU A 397 8.83 -13.63 -19.32
N CYS A 398 8.39 -12.78 -18.39
CA CYS A 398 6.98 -12.69 -18.00
C CYS A 398 6.14 -12.02 -19.11
N HIS A 399 4.81 -12.10 -19.00
CA HIS A 399 3.87 -11.54 -19.98
C HIS A 399 4.09 -10.04 -20.28
N ARG A 400 4.49 -9.25 -19.30
CA ARG A 400 4.77 -7.82 -19.45
C ARG A 400 6.02 -7.57 -20.28
N CYS A 401 7.08 -8.31 -20.00
CA CYS A 401 8.36 -8.19 -20.72
C CYS A 401 8.28 -8.78 -22.14
N VAL A 402 7.49 -9.85 -22.36
CA VAL A 402 7.24 -10.41 -23.70
C VAL A 402 6.42 -9.46 -24.57
N SER A 403 5.39 -8.80 -24.02
CA SER A 403 4.54 -7.88 -24.77
C SER A 403 5.23 -6.56 -25.11
N GLY A 404 6.43 -6.32 -24.58
CA GLY A 404 7.13 -5.04 -24.73
C GLY A 404 6.42 -3.90 -24.02
N GLU A 405 5.55 -4.20 -23.05
CA GLU A 405 4.91 -3.21 -22.19
C GLU A 405 5.90 -2.67 -21.15
N ALA A 406 6.84 -3.51 -20.72
CA ALA A 406 7.99 -3.09 -19.94
C ALA A 406 8.92 -2.25 -20.82
N GLY A 407 8.98 -0.94 -20.59
CA GLY A 407 9.85 -0.01 -21.29
C GLY A 407 9.19 0.92 -22.33
N LYS A 408 7.87 0.86 -22.52
CA LYS A 408 7.16 1.91 -23.25
C LYS A 408 7.06 3.15 -22.36
N LYS A 409 7.94 4.14 -22.61
CA LYS A 409 7.76 5.50 -22.08
C LYS A 409 6.32 5.95 -22.33
N PRO A 410 5.65 6.59 -21.38
CA PRO A 410 4.34 7.19 -21.61
C PRO A 410 4.44 8.04 -22.86
N ARG A 411 3.63 7.77 -23.88
CA ARG A 411 3.55 8.65 -25.06
C ARG A 411 3.07 10.00 -24.53
N THR A 412 4.00 10.93 -24.43
CA THR A 412 3.65 12.34 -24.34
C THR A 412 2.76 12.64 -25.54
N LEU A 413 1.54 13.07 -25.29
CA LEU A 413 0.67 13.62 -26.31
C LEU A 413 1.35 14.87 -26.84
N SER A 414 2.19 14.72 -27.86
CA SER A 414 2.62 15.81 -28.69
C SER A 414 1.38 16.30 -29.42
N SER A 415 1.05 17.58 -29.23
CA SER A 415 0.07 18.32 -30.00
C SER A 415 0.20 17.97 -31.49
N GLY A 416 -0.87 17.36 -32.05
CA GLY A 416 -0.91 16.87 -33.39
C GLY A 416 -0.69 18.00 -34.42
N GLY A 417 0.40 17.90 -35.14
CA GLY A 417 0.60 18.62 -36.37
C GLY A 417 -0.38 18.08 -37.43
N VAL A 418 -1.26 18.94 -37.87
CA VAL A 418 -2.20 18.68 -38.96
C VAL A 418 -1.40 18.47 -40.26
N GLY A 419 -1.31 17.23 -40.70
CA GLY A 419 -0.81 16.87 -42.03
C GLY A 419 -1.84 17.27 -43.11
N ARG A 420 -1.50 18.23 -43.92
CA ARG A 420 -2.23 18.63 -45.13
C ARG A 420 -2.29 17.44 -46.11
N ARG A 421 -3.49 17.05 -46.51
CA ARG A 421 -3.76 16.43 -47.80
C ARG A 421 -4.50 17.43 -48.67
N SER A 422 -3.92 17.68 -49.84
CA SER A 422 -4.43 18.49 -50.94
C SER A 422 -5.69 17.87 -51.55
N GLY A 423 -6.66 18.71 -51.88
CA GLY A 423 -7.85 18.33 -52.68
C GLY A 423 -8.75 19.53 -52.96
N THR A 424 -8.44 20.22 -54.01
CA THR A 424 -9.24 21.07 -54.95
C THR A 424 -10.61 21.63 -54.55
N ALA A 425 -10.66 22.96 -54.54
CA ALA A 425 -11.58 23.92 -55.15
C ALA A 425 -13.11 23.87 -54.89
N SER A 426 -13.67 24.93 -54.30
CA SER A 426 -14.49 25.92 -55.01
C SER A 426 -14.95 27.07 -54.10
N LYS A 427 -15.09 28.20 -54.74
CA LYS A 427 -15.37 29.58 -54.32
C LYS A 427 -16.63 29.81 -53.48
N SER A 428 -16.63 30.73 -52.50
CA SER A 428 -17.15 32.11 -52.61
C SER A 428 -17.63 32.59 -51.24
N GLY A 429 -17.45 33.89 -50.95
CA GLY A 429 -18.24 34.61 -49.97
C GLY A 429 -17.47 35.40 -48.91
N SER A 430 -17.14 36.62 -49.29
CA SER A 430 -16.60 37.71 -48.44
C SER A 430 -17.54 38.11 -47.31
N HIS A 431 -17.02 38.44 -46.15
CA HIS A 431 -17.36 39.68 -45.46
C HIS A 431 -16.31 40.05 -44.40
N LYS A 432 -15.82 41.28 -44.58
CA LYS A 432 -14.95 42.06 -43.66
C LYS A 432 -15.77 42.56 -42.45
N ARG A 433 -15.16 42.62 -41.27
CA ARG A 433 -15.14 43.80 -40.36
C ARG A 433 -14.23 43.47 -39.15
N LYS A 434 -13.28 44.25 -39.08
CA LYS A 434 -12.81 45.41 -38.27
C LYS A 434 -12.25 45.02 -36.88
N LYS A 435 -11.00 45.45 -36.81
CA LYS A 435 -10.12 45.72 -35.67
C LYS A 435 -10.82 46.46 -34.51
N GLU A 436 -10.44 46.10 -33.29
CA GLU A 436 -10.05 47.12 -32.30
C GLU A 436 -8.97 46.53 -31.37
N ALA A 437 -7.98 47.40 -31.12
CA ALA A 437 -6.80 47.16 -30.30
C ALA A 437 -6.98 47.80 -28.94
N MET A 438 -6.35 47.25 -27.92
CA MET A 438 -5.79 47.95 -26.74
C MET A 438 -5.44 46.88 -25.69
N VAL A 439 -4.40 46.85 -24.93
CA VAL A 439 -3.27 47.69 -24.54
C VAL A 439 -2.41 46.84 -23.61
N HIS A 440 -1.11 47.01 -23.73
CA HIS A 440 -0.06 46.34 -22.94
C HIS A 440 -0.15 46.60 -21.42
N SER A 441 0.13 45.55 -20.61
CA SER A 441 0.92 45.78 -19.40
C SER A 441 1.95 44.63 -19.20
N LYS A 442 3.20 45.04 -19.25
CA LYS A 442 4.38 44.21 -18.94
C LYS A 442 4.44 43.99 -17.43
N LYS A 443 4.54 42.76 -16.97
CA LYS A 443 5.12 42.44 -15.66
C LYS A 443 6.34 41.52 -15.83
N LYS A 444 7.43 41.97 -15.23
CA LYS A 444 8.77 41.44 -15.27
C LYS A 444 8.82 40.04 -14.63
N GLN A 445 9.39 39.09 -15.35
CA GLN A 445 9.89 37.83 -14.80
C GLN A 445 11.24 38.06 -14.13
N ALA A 446 11.35 37.65 -12.85
CA ALA A 446 12.62 37.53 -12.15
C ALA A 446 13.25 36.16 -12.48
N LYS A 447 14.47 36.20 -13.01
CA LYS A 447 15.32 35.04 -13.25
C LYS A 447 15.93 34.58 -11.94
N VAL A 448 15.81 33.28 -11.61
CA VAL A 448 16.59 32.60 -10.58
C VAL A 448 17.76 31.88 -11.30
N PRO A 449 18.98 31.98 -10.79
CA PRO A 449 20.15 31.42 -11.48
C PRO A 449 20.31 29.92 -11.16
N THR A 450 20.43 29.11 -12.21
CA THR A 450 20.89 27.73 -12.16
C THR A 450 22.41 27.70 -11.98
N SER A 451 22.90 27.22 -10.82
CA SER A 451 24.28 26.83 -10.65
C SER A 451 24.44 25.32 -10.79
N ALA A 452 24.96 24.91 -11.94
CA ALA A 452 25.41 23.55 -12.16
C ALA A 452 26.76 23.35 -11.45
N VAL A 453 26.83 22.41 -10.53
CA VAL A 453 28.09 21.93 -9.95
C VAL A 453 28.46 20.64 -10.67
N MET A 454 29.51 20.74 -11.50
CA MET A 454 30.22 19.58 -12.06
C MET A 454 31.06 18.92 -10.95
N LEU A 455 30.86 17.64 -10.70
CA LEU A 455 31.76 16.82 -9.91
C LEU A 455 32.54 15.90 -10.86
N SER A 456 33.86 16.10 -10.85
CA SER A 456 34.85 15.30 -11.57
C SER A 456 35.04 13.92 -10.91
N PRO A 457 35.47 12.87 -11.65
CA PRO A 457 35.53 11.50 -11.14
C PRO A 457 36.76 11.27 -10.26
N LEU A 458 36.55 10.73 -9.07
CA LEU A 458 37.60 10.28 -8.16
C LEU A 458 38.10 8.88 -8.54
N LYS A 459 39.44 8.80 -8.62
CA LYS A 459 40.23 7.62 -9.00
C LYS A 459 40.01 6.42 -8.05
N LYS A 460 39.72 5.25 -8.62
CA LYS A 460 39.73 3.94 -7.95
C LYS A 460 41.14 3.62 -7.43
N LYS A 461 41.29 3.49 -6.11
CA LYS A 461 42.46 2.80 -5.49
C LYS A 461 42.13 1.30 -5.35
N LYS A 462 42.91 0.47 -6.05
CA LYS A 462 42.94 -0.97 -5.83
C LYS A 462 43.55 -1.26 -4.43
N VAL A 463 42.79 -1.93 -3.58
CA VAL A 463 43.31 -2.59 -2.38
C VAL A 463 43.41 -4.07 -2.71
N THR A 464 44.64 -4.55 -2.81
CA THR A 464 44.97 -5.98 -2.91
C THR A 464 45.03 -6.54 -1.51
N SER A 465 44.10 -7.40 -1.13
CA SER A 465 44.26 -8.25 0.05
C SER A 465 44.71 -9.65 -0.40
N LYS A 466 45.86 -10.04 0.11
CA LYS A 466 46.41 -11.39 0.01
C LYS A 466 45.52 -12.36 0.79
N VAL A 467 44.92 -13.30 0.10
CA VAL A 467 44.33 -14.48 0.73
C VAL A 467 45.32 -15.61 0.64
N THR A 468 45.73 -16.05 1.79
CA THR A 468 46.61 -17.23 2.01
C THR A 468 45.84 -18.50 1.65
N GLN A 469 46.44 -19.27 0.78
CA GLN A 469 45.99 -20.65 0.44
C GLN A 469 46.08 -21.54 1.67
N ALA A 470 44.96 -22.14 2.07
CA ALA A 470 44.93 -23.35 2.86
C ALA A 470 44.35 -24.50 2.02
N ARG A 471 45.03 -25.59 2.02
CA ARG A 471 44.95 -26.77 1.19
C ARG A 471 43.59 -27.43 1.16
N ALA A 472 43.28 -27.92 -0.04
CA ALA A 472 42.23 -28.88 -0.34
C ALA A 472 42.45 -30.20 0.41
N THR A 473 41.36 -30.73 0.98
CA THR A 473 41.20 -32.16 1.18
C THR A 473 39.73 -32.57 0.93
N THR A 474 39.62 -33.52 0.05
CA THR A 474 38.48 -34.43 -0.22
C THR A 474 37.21 -33.87 -0.86
N ARG A 475 37.21 -33.85 -2.19
CA ARG A 475 36.03 -34.10 -3.01
C ARG A 475 35.54 -35.53 -2.75
N THR A 476 34.39 -35.69 -2.11
CA THR A 476 33.62 -36.94 -2.15
C THR A 476 32.22 -36.62 -2.71
N ASN A 477 31.93 -37.25 -3.81
CA ASN A 477 30.64 -37.60 -4.43
C ASN A 477 29.46 -36.62 -4.31
N ALA A 478 29.44 -35.59 -5.15
CA ALA A 478 28.33 -34.64 -5.31
C ALA A 478 27.02 -35.22 -5.92
N THR A 479 26.94 -36.53 -6.25
CA THR A 479 25.79 -37.15 -6.93
C THR A 479 24.82 -37.88 -5.99
N GLU A 480 25.30 -38.46 -4.88
CA GLU A 480 24.44 -39.16 -3.91
C GLU A 480 23.75 -38.17 -2.93
N ASP A 481 24.44 -37.15 -2.48
CA ASP A 481 23.86 -36.12 -1.58
C ASP A 481 22.76 -35.32 -2.26
N GLY A 482 22.90 -35.01 -3.54
CA GLY A 482 21.88 -34.31 -4.32
C GLY A 482 20.57 -35.08 -4.47
N ALA A 483 20.64 -36.42 -4.52
CA ALA A 483 19.48 -37.30 -4.60
C ALA A 483 18.72 -37.39 -3.26
N ALA A 484 19.45 -37.45 -2.14
CA ALA A 484 18.89 -37.44 -0.78
C ALA A 484 18.19 -36.09 -0.48
N VAL A 485 18.81 -34.95 -0.84
CA VAL A 485 18.21 -33.63 -0.71
C VAL A 485 16.89 -33.53 -1.46
N ARG A 486 16.83 -34.03 -2.71
CA ARG A 486 15.60 -33.97 -3.51
C ARG A 486 14.51 -34.90 -2.95
N LYS A 487 14.88 -36.03 -2.38
CA LYS A 487 13.95 -37.07 -1.89
C LYS A 487 13.34 -36.71 -0.53
N TYR A 488 14.15 -36.20 0.39
CA TYR A 488 13.74 -36.05 1.81
C TYR A 488 13.53 -34.62 2.29
N LEU A 489 13.97 -33.62 1.53
CA LEU A 489 13.80 -32.23 1.92
C LEU A 489 12.33 -31.84 2.20
N LYS A 490 11.39 -32.50 1.56
CA LYS A 490 9.94 -32.30 1.74
C LYS A 490 9.26 -33.41 2.56
N VAL A 491 9.98 -34.12 3.37
CA VAL A 491 9.41 -35.18 4.20
C VAL A 491 9.39 -34.71 5.66
N LYS A 492 8.19 -34.65 6.26
CA LYS A 492 8.05 -34.28 7.68
C LYS A 492 8.84 -35.28 8.55
N GLY A 493 9.64 -34.74 9.47
CA GLY A 493 10.52 -35.55 10.34
C GLY A 493 11.93 -35.73 9.82
N SER A 494 12.25 -35.34 8.57
CA SER A 494 13.62 -35.31 8.06
C SER A 494 14.48 -34.32 8.82
N THR A 495 15.77 -34.62 8.94
CA THR A 495 16.76 -33.72 9.53
C THR A 495 17.54 -33.04 8.42
N ILE A 496 17.64 -31.72 8.46
CA ILE A 496 18.45 -30.91 7.55
C ILE A 496 19.68 -30.45 8.31
N ARG A 497 20.85 -30.67 7.74
CA ARG A 497 22.11 -30.21 8.31
C ARG A 497 22.67 -29.06 7.46
N PHE A 498 22.88 -27.95 8.12
CA PHE A 498 23.61 -26.78 7.62
C PHE A 498 25.05 -26.80 8.15
N GLU A 499 25.89 -25.82 7.75
CA GLU A 499 27.29 -25.77 8.20
C GLU A 499 27.43 -25.74 9.72
N ASP A 500 26.58 -24.96 10.39
CA ASP A 500 26.71 -24.68 11.81
C ASP A 500 25.53 -25.19 12.66
N ILE A 501 24.44 -25.69 12.07
CA ILE A 501 23.24 -26.06 12.80
C ILE A 501 22.48 -27.20 12.15
N GLU A 502 21.74 -27.94 12.96
CA GLU A 502 20.79 -28.96 12.51
C GLU A 502 19.34 -28.45 12.71
N ALA A 503 18.47 -28.74 11.74
CA ALA A 503 17.06 -28.44 11.83
C ALA A 503 16.20 -29.67 11.45
N LYS A 504 15.02 -29.77 12.04
CA LYS A 504 14.06 -30.84 11.75
C LYS A 504 12.87 -30.30 10.99
N VAL A 505 12.47 -30.94 9.91
CA VAL A 505 11.26 -30.57 9.18
C VAL A 505 10.04 -30.93 10.02
N VAL A 506 9.30 -29.94 10.49
CA VAL A 506 8.11 -30.11 11.36
C VAL A 506 6.81 -30.01 10.58
N ALA A 507 6.78 -29.31 9.47
CA ALA A 507 5.64 -29.24 8.55
C ALA A 507 6.11 -29.11 7.09
N VAL A 508 5.24 -29.45 6.14
CA VAL A 508 5.49 -29.33 4.69
C VAL A 508 4.21 -28.83 4.05
N GLU A 509 4.31 -27.70 3.33
CA GLU A 509 3.20 -27.10 2.60
C GLU A 509 3.68 -26.68 1.20
N GLY A 510 3.31 -27.43 0.17
CA GLY A 510 3.69 -27.17 -1.21
C GLY A 510 5.20 -27.11 -1.43
N LYS A 511 5.75 -25.92 -1.70
CA LYS A 511 7.19 -25.68 -1.87
C LYS A 511 7.88 -25.15 -0.61
N PHE A 512 7.19 -25.12 0.50
CA PHE A 512 7.72 -24.65 1.78
C PHE A 512 7.83 -25.80 2.77
N ILE A 513 8.85 -25.73 3.60
CA ILE A 513 9.04 -26.59 4.76
C ILE A 513 9.15 -25.71 5.99
N ARG A 514 8.49 -26.07 7.07
CA ARG A 514 8.71 -25.46 8.38
C ARG A 514 9.76 -26.31 9.10
N VAL A 515 10.79 -25.64 9.57
CA VAL A 515 11.90 -26.30 10.25
C VAL A 515 12.00 -25.84 11.70
N HIS A 516 12.34 -26.75 12.58
CA HIS A 516 12.66 -26.49 13.97
C HIS A 516 14.16 -26.67 14.15
N TYR A 517 14.87 -25.63 14.55
CA TYR A 517 16.30 -25.66 14.78
C TYR A 517 16.63 -26.31 16.12
N LYS A 518 17.67 -27.13 16.13
CA LYS A 518 18.09 -27.87 17.31
C LYS A 518 18.62 -26.92 18.39
N GLY A 519 17.93 -26.87 19.52
CA GLY A 519 18.30 -26.02 20.65
C GLY A 519 17.54 -24.69 20.73
N GLU A 520 16.70 -24.39 19.75
CA GLU A 520 15.86 -23.22 19.73
C GLU A 520 14.46 -23.49 20.31
N SER A 521 13.70 -22.44 20.55
CA SER A 521 12.29 -22.51 20.95
C SER A 521 11.40 -22.87 19.76
N THR A 522 10.28 -23.55 19.99
CA THR A 522 9.28 -23.80 18.92
C THR A 522 8.65 -22.51 18.36
N ASN A 523 8.82 -21.38 19.04
CA ASN A 523 8.40 -20.07 18.53
C ASN A 523 9.37 -19.53 17.46
N ASP A 524 10.58 -20.10 17.38
CA ASP A 524 11.61 -19.73 16.41
C ASP A 524 11.60 -20.65 15.18
N ASP A 525 10.56 -21.49 15.04
CA ASP A 525 10.34 -22.32 13.86
C ASP A 525 10.16 -21.45 12.61
N GLU A 526 10.88 -21.78 11.55
CA GLU A 526 10.94 -20.99 10.31
C GLU A 526 10.36 -21.73 9.12
N TRP A 527 9.68 -20.99 8.21
CA TRP A 527 9.24 -21.49 6.92
C TRP A 527 10.28 -21.21 5.85
N LEU A 528 10.86 -22.28 5.27
CA LEU A 528 11.89 -22.21 4.24
C LEU A 528 11.35 -22.66 2.88
N SER A 529 11.65 -21.89 1.83
CA SER A 529 11.33 -22.30 0.47
C SER A 529 12.35 -23.31 -0.06
N VAL A 530 11.92 -24.52 -0.37
CA VAL A 530 12.79 -25.58 -0.94
C VAL A 530 13.29 -25.26 -2.36
N THR A 531 12.76 -24.22 -2.99
CA THR A 531 13.21 -23.73 -4.29
C THR A 531 14.28 -22.66 -4.18
N SER A 532 14.53 -22.10 -2.99
CA SER A 532 15.58 -21.12 -2.75
C SER A 532 16.95 -21.69 -3.10
N ARG A 533 17.69 -20.96 -3.96
CA ARG A 533 19.08 -21.31 -4.30
C ARG A 533 20.00 -21.15 -3.08
N GLU A 534 19.71 -20.18 -2.23
CA GLU A 534 20.44 -19.90 -0.99
C GLU A 534 20.28 -21.07 -0.01
N LEU A 535 19.04 -21.51 0.25
CA LEU A 535 18.78 -22.69 1.09
C LEU A 535 19.51 -23.92 0.57
N ARG A 536 19.45 -24.19 -0.74
CA ARG A 536 20.12 -25.33 -1.36
C ARG A 536 21.65 -25.27 -1.26
N ARG A 537 22.25 -24.08 -1.25
CA ARG A 537 23.70 -23.88 -1.07
C ARG A 537 24.14 -24.11 0.37
N ARG A 538 23.28 -23.78 1.33
CA ARG A 538 23.55 -23.91 2.76
C ARG A 538 23.35 -25.35 3.29
N ILE A 539 22.55 -26.17 2.59
CA ILE A 539 22.28 -27.54 3.00
C ILE A 539 23.49 -28.42 2.69
N ILE A 540 24.05 -29.03 3.74
CA ILE A 540 25.14 -30.04 3.62
C ILE A 540 24.57 -31.44 3.43
N ALA A 541 23.53 -31.80 4.20
CA ALA A 541 22.90 -33.12 4.13
C ALA A 541 21.41 -33.03 4.51
N VAL A 542 20.61 -33.98 3.98
CA VAL A 542 19.23 -34.23 4.40
C VAL A 542 19.07 -35.71 4.72
N GLU A 543 18.73 -36.00 5.96
CA GLU A 543 18.53 -37.37 6.44
C GLU A 543 17.02 -37.69 6.55
N PRO A 544 16.61 -38.93 6.21
CA PRO A 544 15.21 -39.33 6.36
C PRO A 544 14.78 -39.34 7.83
N PRO A 545 13.46 -39.27 8.11
CA PRO A 545 12.96 -39.41 9.47
C PRO A 545 13.35 -40.77 10.04
N LEU A 546 13.83 -40.77 11.28
CA LEU A 546 14.10 -42.01 12.01
C LEU A 546 12.81 -42.83 12.09
N LEU A 547 12.80 -44.01 11.50
CA LEU A 547 11.73 -44.99 11.64
C LEU A 547 11.70 -45.40 13.13
N LYS A 548 10.60 -45.09 13.84
CA LYS A 548 10.36 -45.70 15.14
C LYS A 548 10.29 -47.19 14.94
N SER A 549 11.19 -47.96 15.55
CA SER A 549 11.05 -49.40 15.70
C SER A 549 9.68 -49.66 16.34
N LYS A 550 8.84 -50.43 15.70
CA LYS A 550 7.64 -50.97 16.30
C LYS A 550 8.15 -52.01 17.31
N ASP A 551 8.16 -51.67 18.58
CA ASP A 551 8.07 -52.63 19.69
C ASP A 551 6.64 -52.68 20.16
#